data_73f8555e06ab309658882bfb35275afa
#
_entry.id   73f8555e06ab309658882bfb35275afa
#
_cell.length_a   1.000
_cell.length_b   1.000
_cell.length_c   1.000
_cell.angle_alpha   90.00
_cell.angle_beta   90.00
_cell.angle_gamma   90.00
#
_symmetry.space_group_name_H-M   'P 1'
#
loop_
_entity.id
_entity.type
_entity.pdbx_description
1 polymer ?
#
loop_
_entity_poly.entity_id
_entity_poly.type
_entity_poly.pdbx_seq_one_letter_code
_entity_poly.pdbx_strand_id
1 'polypeptide(L)'
;MGPRRILIVGAAWVGDMVMSQPLFSYLHQVYGATTRIDVLAPAWSRPVLTRMVEVNRVLELPWGHGRLGLGQRWQLGRSLRPEGYDQAIVLPNSWKSAWVPWAAAIPQRTGWRGEWRYGLLNDLRMLDAQVLPRMVDRFMALAVPRRAALPEAQPPRLQVDAALLQQTLLELNLDHQGPLIALCPGAEFGSSKQWPARHFSNLAQQLLQQGYQVWIMGSAADAGIAQMIMEAIPDHLRAKCHSLAGKTRLDQAIDLLSCPDVVVSNDSGLMHIAAAIRPDRLLLALYGSTSPVFTPPLAPAAHILRRELSCSPCFKRECPLGHHACMEELMPHDVMAWIHP
;
A
#
# COMPACT_ATOMS: atom_id res chain seq x y z
N MET A 1 -7.21 28.81 -9.60
CA MET A 1 -8.39 28.10 -10.07
C MET A 1 -9.30 27.85 -8.86
N GLY A 2 -10.64 27.88 -8.99
CA GLY A 2 -11.53 27.62 -7.85
C GLY A 2 -11.62 26.15 -7.43
N PRO A 3 -12.22 25.86 -6.27
CA PRO A 3 -12.37 24.51 -5.75
C PRO A 3 -13.18 23.63 -6.72
N ARG A 4 -12.79 22.36 -6.82
CA ARG A 4 -13.40 21.37 -7.70
C ARG A 4 -14.02 20.21 -6.94
N ARG A 5 -14.91 19.48 -7.62
CA ARG A 5 -15.43 18.19 -7.18
C ARG A 5 -14.84 17.11 -8.06
N ILE A 6 -14.00 16.26 -7.48
CA ILE A 6 -13.23 15.27 -8.23
C ILE A 6 -13.59 13.87 -7.73
N LEU A 7 -13.93 12.99 -8.66
CA LEU A 7 -14.11 11.57 -8.40
C LEU A 7 -12.83 10.82 -8.78
N ILE A 8 -12.21 10.15 -7.82
CA ILE A 8 -11.11 9.22 -8.09
C ILE A 8 -11.67 7.80 -8.12
N VAL A 9 -11.45 7.06 -9.21
CA VAL A 9 -11.63 5.61 -9.20
C VAL A 9 -10.34 5.00 -8.68
N GLY A 10 -10.38 4.49 -7.47
CA GLY A 10 -9.21 4.08 -6.69
C GLY A 10 -8.56 2.79 -7.18
N ALA A 11 -7.33 2.59 -6.76
CA ALA A 11 -6.54 1.40 -7.05
C ALA A 11 -7.10 0.16 -6.32
N ALA A 12 -6.67 -1.03 -6.76
CA ALA A 12 -7.18 -2.29 -6.26
C ALA A 12 -6.28 -2.95 -5.19
N TRP A 13 -5.10 -2.41 -4.96
CA TRP A 13 -4.12 -2.92 -4.00
C TRP A 13 -3.82 -1.89 -2.92
N VAL A 14 -3.56 -2.34 -1.68
CA VAL A 14 -3.26 -1.47 -0.54
C VAL A 14 -2.07 -0.55 -0.84
N GLY A 15 -0.96 -1.11 -1.33
CA GLY A 15 0.23 -0.32 -1.68
C GLY A 15 -0.03 0.72 -2.76
N ASP A 16 -0.75 0.36 -3.83
CA ASP A 16 -1.13 1.30 -4.88
C ASP A 16 -2.05 2.41 -4.36
N MET A 17 -2.95 2.08 -3.43
CA MET A 17 -3.82 3.07 -2.81
C MET A 17 -3.01 4.08 -1.99
N VAL A 18 -2.05 3.62 -1.18
CA VAL A 18 -1.14 4.51 -0.44
C VAL A 18 -0.32 5.36 -1.41
N MET A 19 0.29 4.75 -2.44
CA MET A 19 1.07 5.46 -3.46
C MET A 19 0.23 6.43 -4.31
N SER A 20 -1.10 6.36 -4.29
CA SER A 20 -1.95 7.31 -5.00
C SER A 20 -2.17 8.63 -4.25
N GLN A 21 -1.88 8.71 -2.94
CA GLN A 21 -2.13 9.91 -2.15
C GLN A 21 -1.39 11.17 -2.65
N PRO A 22 -0.14 11.12 -3.14
CA PRO A 22 0.52 12.30 -3.71
C PRO A 22 -0.29 12.98 -4.83
N LEU A 23 -1.06 12.22 -5.60
CA LEU A 23 -2.01 12.77 -6.57
C LEU A 23 -3.09 13.61 -5.87
N PHE A 24 -3.63 13.14 -4.73
CA PHE A 24 -4.67 13.85 -3.98
C PHE A 24 -4.13 15.14 -3.38
N SER A 25 -2.94 15.08 -2.77
CA SER A 25 -2.24 16.24 -2.22
C SER A 25 -1.94 17.28 -3.32
N TYR A 26 -1.50 16.84 -4.50
CA TYR A 26 -1.29 17.72 -5.65
C TYR A 26 -2.58 18.42 -6.10
N LEU A 27 -3.70 17.69 -6.15
CA LEU A 27 -4.99 18.29 -6.51
C LEU A 27 -5.42 19.37 -5.50
N HIS A 28 -5.22 19.16 -4.20
CA HIS A 28 -5.44 20.18 -3.18
C HIS A 28 -4.49 21.37 -3.31
N GLN A 29 -3.23 21.12 -3.66
CA GLN A 29 -2.26 22.20 -3.90
C GLN A 29 -2.65 23.10 -5.08
N VAL A 30 -3.16 22.49 -6.16
CA VAL A 30 -3.51 23.23 -7.40
C VAL A 30 -4.87 23.90 -7.31
N TYR A 31 -5.88 23.24 -6.72
CA TYR A 31 -7.26 23.74 -6.71
C TYR A 31 -7.72 24.29 -5.37
N GLY A 32 -6.87 24.24 -4.34
CA GLY A 32 -7.17 24.67 -2.98
C GLY A 32 -7.71 23.53 -2.09
N ALA A 33 -7.49 23.68 -0.78
CA ALA A 33 -7.88 22.67 0.23
C ALA A 33 -9.40 22.44 0.34
N THR A 34 -10.22 23.32 -0.21
CA THR A 34 -11.70 23.18 -0.28
C THR A 34 -12.16 22.31 -1.46
N THR A 35 -11.24 21.84 -2.31
CA THR A 35 -11.53 20.85 -3.35
C THR A 35 -12.01 19.55 -2.71
N ARG A 36 -13.14 19.03 -3.22
CA ARG A 36 -13.71 17.78 -2.72
C ARG A 36 -13.20 16.61 -3.55
N ILE A 37 -12.48 15.70 -2.91
CA ILE A 37 -12.00 14.46 -3.52
C ILE A 37 -12.79 13.30 -2.92
N ASP A 38 -13.68 12.72 -3.71
CA ASP A 38 -14.38 11.49 -3.36
C ASP A 38 -13.69 10.31 -4.06
N VAL A 39 -13.48 9.22 -3.35
CA VAL A 39 -12.79 8.04 -3.89
C VAL A 39 -13.74 6.86 -3.99
N LEU A 40 -13.97 6.37 -5.20
CA LEU A 40 -14.74 5.17 -5.49
C LEU A 40 -13.81 3.96 -5.50
N ALA A 41 -13.92 3.09 -4.51
CA ALA A 41 -12.97 2.00 -4.29
C ALA A 41 -13.63 0.79 -3.59
N PRO A 42 -13.00 -0.39 -3.60
CA PRO A 42 -13.48 -1.55 -2.84
C PRO A 42 -13.60 -1.25 -1.33
N ALA A 43 -14.54 -1.89 -0.65
CA ALA A 43 -14.82 -1.66 0.78
C ALA A 43 -13.58 -1.83 1.67
N TRP A 44 -12.70 -2.81 1.37
CA TRP A 44 -11.48 -3.06 2.12
C TRP A 44 -10.50 -1.86 2.13
N SER A 45 -10.58 -0.96 1.15
CA SER A 45 -9.69 0.21 1.04
C SER A 45 -10.13 1.40 1.91
N ARG A 46 -11.36 1.39 2.43
CA ARG A 46 -11.88 2.44 3.32
C ARG A 46 -10.93 2.77 4.48
N PRO A 47 -10.37 1.79 5.22
CA PRO A 47 -9.44 2.08 6.30
C PRO A 47 -8.22 2.91 5.90
N VAL A 48 -7.68 2.67 4.71
CA VAL A 48 -6.54 3.45 4.20
C VAL A 48 -6.97 4.85 3.78
N LEU A 49 -8.08 4.95 3.04
CA LEU A 49 -8.58 6.21 2.49
C LEU A 49 -9.07 7.18 3.59
N THR A 50 -9.66 6.69 4.66
CA THR A 50 -10.10 7.52 5.79
C THR A 50 -8.95 8.08 6.62
N ARG A 51 -7.72 7.59 6.42
CA ARG A 51 -6.50 8.12 7.03
C ARG A 51 -5.80 9.17 6.15
N MET A 52 -6.33 9.49 4.97
CA MET A 52 -5.82 10.51 4.06
C MET A 52 -6.65 11.80 4.24
N VAL A 53 -6.00 12.89 4.64
CA VAL A 53 -6.67 14.18 4.92
C VAL A 53 -7.35 14.79 3.71
N GLU A 54 -6.90 14.43 2.52
CA GLU A 54 -7.42 14.94 1.25
C GLU A 54 -8.74 14.28 0.84
N VAL A 55 -9.07 13.11 1.41
CA VAL A 55 -10.25 12.35 1.04
C VAL A 55 -11.46 12.88 1.78
N ASN A 56 -12.41 13.45 1.02
CA ASN A 56 -13.69 13.95 1.56
C ASN A 56 -14.65 12.79 1.87
N ARG A 57 -14.80 11.83 0.96
CA ARG A 57 -15.73 10.71 1.09
C ARG A 57 -15.22 9.47 0.37
N VAL A 58 -15.42 8.31 1.00
CA VAL A 58 -15.17 7.00 0.37
C VAL A 58 -16.50 6.43 -0.12
N LEU A 59 -16.59 6.21 -1.43
CA LEU A 59 -17.70 5.55 -2.08
C LEU A 59 -17.34 4.09 -2.32
N GLU A 60 -18.10 3.19 -1.74
CA GLU A 60 -17.79 1.77 -1.84
C GLU A 60 -18.33 1.16 -3.13
N LEU A 61 -17.48 0.38 -3.80
CA LEU A 61 -17.92 -0.51 -4.87
C LEU A 61 -18.63 -1.71 -4.26
N PRO A 62 -19.93 -1.92 -4.52
CA PRO A 62 -20.71 -2.99 -3.88
C PRO A 62 -20.42 -4.39 -4.43
N TRP A 63 -19.37 -4.56 -5.23
CA TRP A 63 -18.97 -5.84 -5.84
C TRP A 63 -17.47 -6.08 -5.73
N GLY A 64 -17.10 -7.34 -5.52
CA GLY A 64 -15.72 -7.80 -5.40
C GLY A 64 -14.98 -7.83 -6.75
N HIS A 65 -13.69 -8.18 -6.68
CA HIS A 65 -12.83 -8.37 -7.84
C HIS A 65 -13.43 -9.37 -8.85
N GLY A 66 -13.17 -9.13 -10.13
CA GLY A 66 -13.56 -10.04 -11.23
C GLY A 66 -14.97 -9.81 -11.79
N ARG A 67 -15.92 -9.31 -11.03
CA ARG A 67 -17.30 -9.10 -11.53
C ARG A 67 -17.38 -7.94 -12.51
N LEU A 68 -18.02 -8.20 -13.67
CA LEU A 68 -18.24 -7.17 -14.69
C LEU A 68 -19.35 -6.19 -14.25
N GLY A 69 -20.51 -6.67 -13.83
CA GLY A 69 -21.60 -5.92 -13.20
C GLY A 69 -22.03 -4.63 -13.91
N LEU A 70 -22.16 -4.63 -15.24
CA LEU A 70 -22.40 -3.41 -16.04
C LEU A 70 -23.67 -2.66 -15.61
N GLY A 71 -24.78 -3.35 -15.36
CA GLY A 71 -26.03 -2.74 -14.91
C GLY A 71 -25.85 -2.01 -13.57
N GLN A 72 -25.17 -2.65 -12.62
CA GLN A 72 -24.89 -2.06 -11.30
C GLN A 72 -23.96 -0.85 -11.42
N ARG A 73 -22.92 -0.91 -12.29
CA ARG A 73 -22.03 0.24 -12.56
C ARG A 73 -22.78 1.39 -13.20
N TRP A 74 -23.67 1.10 -14.12
CA TRP A 74 -24.53 2.10 -14.76
C TRP A 74 -25.46 2.76 -13.72
N GLN A 75 -26.13 1.97 -12.89
CA GLN A 75 -27.01 2.47 -11.84
C GLN A 75 -26.26 3.35 -10.83
N LEU A 76 -25.09 2.88 -10.35
CA LEU A 76 -24.22 3.65 -9.47
C LEU A 76 -23.76 4.94 -10.13
N GLY A 77 -23.31 4.88 -11.40
CA GLY A 77 -22.92 6.09 -12.12
C GLY A 77 -24.07 7.11 -12.23
N ARG A 78 -25.27 6.65 -12.56
CA ARG A 78 -26.45 7.53 -12.62
C ARG A 78 -26.80 8.15 -11.27
N SER A 79 -26.68 7.43 -10.17
CA SER A 79 -26.92 7.97 -8.82
C SER A 79 -25.90 9.04 -8.39
N LEU A 80 -24.72 9.05 -9.03
CA LEU A 80 -23.68 10.06 -8.78
C LEU A 80 -23.83 11.34 -9.62
N ARG A 81 -24.76 11.40 -10.60
CA ARG A 81 -24.98 12.61 -11.42
C ARG A 81 -25.30 13.88 -10.62
N PRO A 82 -26.16 13.82 -9.57
CA PRO A 82 -26.49 15.01 -8.78
C PRO A 82 -25.29 15.57 -7.99
N GLU A 83 -24.23 14.79 -7.78
CA GLU A 83 -23.02 15.24 -7.09
C GLU A 83 -22.24 16.31 -7.89
N GLY A 84 -22.44 16.40 -9.21
CA GLY A 84 -21.87 17.44 -10.05
C GLY A 84 -20.35 17.44 -10.07
N TYR A 85 -19.72 16.26 -10.25
CA TYR A 85 -18.26 16.16 -10.38
C TYR A 85 -17.76 16.85 -11.66
N ASP A 86 -16.73 17.67 -11.51
CA ASP A 86 -16.04 18.35 -12.62
C ASP A 86 -15.11 17.41 -13.38
N GLN A 87 -14.49 16.49 -12.66
CA GLN A 87 -13.50 15.57 -13.20
C GLN A 87 -13.56 14.20 -12.53
N ALA A 88 -13.29 13.17 -13.32
CA ALA A 88 -12.93 11.85 -12.81
C ALA A 88 -11.52 11.47 -13.23
N ILE A 89 -10.74 10.91 -12.30
CA ILE A 89 -9.42 10.32 -12.56
C ILE A 89 -9.51 8.83 -12.27
N VAL A 90 -9.21 8.00 -13.28
CA VAL A 90 -9.39 6.54 -13.22
C VAL A 90 -8.02 5.88 -13.13
N LEU A 91 -7.64 5.44 -11.92
CA LEU A 91 -6.33 4.84 -11.66
C LEU A 91 -6.19 3.43 -12.25
N PRO A 92 -7.19 2.52 -12.14
CA PRO A 92 -7.09 1.20 -12.73
C PRO A 92 -7.16 1.25 -14.26
N ASN A 93 -6.49 0.30 -14.93
CA ASN A 93 -6.40 0.24 -16.39
C ASN A 93 -7.49 -0.62 -17.05
N SER A 94 -8.37 -1.25 -16.27
CA SER A 94 -9.44 -2.09 -16.80
C SER A 94 -10.56 -1.29 -17.46
N TRP A 95 -11.15 -1.83 -18.52
CA TRP A 95 -12.29 -1.25 -19.23
C TRP A 95 -13.47 -0.94 -18.28
N LYS A 96 -13.80 -1.88 -17.41
CA LYS A 96 -14.90 -1.75 -16.45
C LYS A 96 -14.73 -0.61 -15.43
N SER A 97 -13.52 -0.15 -15.16
CA SER A 97 -13.26 0.93 -14.20
C SER A 97 -13.73 2.31 -14.71
N ALA A 98 -13.84 2.48 -16.01
CA ALA A 98 -14.28 3.73 -16.61
C ALA A 98 -15.82 3.87 -16.76
N TRP A 99 -16.59 2.80 -16.46
CA TRP A 99 -18.04 2.80 -16.65
C TRP A 99 -18.78 3.72 -15.68
N VAL A 100 -18.41 3.74 -14.41
CA VAL A 100 -19.09 4.58 -13.41
C VAL A 100 -18.90 6.06 -13.72
N PRO A 101 -17.70 6.58 -13.97
CA PRO A 101 -17.51 7.98 -14.36
C PRO A 101 -18.26 8.36 -15.67
N TRP A 102 -18.31 7.46 -16.63
CA TRP A 102 -19.04 7.67 -17.87
C TRP A 102 -20.55 7.75 -17.64
N ALA A 103 -21.12 6.80 -16.90
CA ALA A 103 -22.54 6.78 -16.57
C ALA A 103 -22.97 7.95 -15.66
N ALA A 104 -22.04 8.47 -14.85
CA ALA A 104 -22.23 9.68 -14.06
C ALA A 104 -22.20 10.96 -14.88
N ALA A 105 -21.92 10.86 -16.21
CA ALA A 105 -21.81 11.97 -17.14
C ALA A 105 -20.77 13.03 -16.72
N ILE A 106 -19.70 12.61 -16.05
CA ILE A 106 -18.63 13.51 -15.62
C ILE A 106 -17.93 14.09 -16.85
N PRO A 107 -17.81 15.43 -16.97
CA PRO A 107 -17.37 16.06 -18.22
C PRO A 107 -15.91 15.75 -18.58
N GLN A 108 -15.00 15.68 -17.61
CA GLN A 108 -13.61 15.30 -17.84
C GLN A 108 -13.33 13.93 -17.19
N ARG A 109 -12.89 12.97 -17.98
CA ARG A 109 -12.61 11.60 -17.52
C ARG A 109 -11.22 11.19 -17.99
N THR A 110 -10.27 11.29 -17.04
CA THR A 110 -8.83 11.09 -17.29
C THR A 110 -8.40 9.68 -16.89
N GLY A 111 -7.55 9.06 -17.70
CA GLY A 111 -6.93 7.77 -17.36
C GLY A 111 -5.95 7.32 -18.44
N TRP A 112 -5.12 6.31 -18.11
CA TRP A 112 -4.21 5.72 -19.09
C TRP A 112 -4.95 4.92 -20.16
N ARG A 113 -4.41 4.82 -21.37
CA ARG A 113 -4.86 3.87 -22.39
C ARG A 113 -4.52 2.45 -21.90
N GLY A 114 -5.50 1.81 -21.28
CA GLY A 114 -5.43 0.40 -20.91
C GLY A 114 -6.26 -0.46 -21.88
N GLU A 115 -7.10 -1.33 -21.33
CA GLU A 115 -8.12 -2.07 -22.07
C GLU A 115 -9.03 -1.08 -22.82
N TRP A 116 -9.46 -1.38 -24.01
CA TRP A 116 -10.32 -0.62 -24.95
C TRP A 116 -11.31 0.38 -24.29
N ARG A 117 -10.81 1.50 -23.72
CA ARG A 117 -11.60 2.50 -22.96
C ARG A 117 -11.97 3.73 -23.78
N TYR A 118 -11.91 3.61 -25.13
CA TYR A 118 -12.30 4.67 -26.05
C TYR A 118 -13.78 5.02 -25.88
N GLY A 119 -14.11 6.30 -25.84
CA GLY A 119 -15.46 6.79 -25.59
C GLY A 119 -15.87 6.83 -24.10
N LEU A 120 -15.38 5.92 -23.27
CA LEU A 120 -15.59 5.97 -21.83
C LEU A 120 -14.72 7.03 -21.15
N LEU A 121 -13.46 7.14 -21.55
CA LEU A 121 -12.55 8.22 -21.17
C LEU A 121 -12.43 9.21 -22.33
N ASN A 122 -12.39 10.52 -22.03
CA ASN A 122 -12.21 11.58 -23.00
C ASN A 122 -10.87 12.35 -22.83
N ASP A 123 -10.16 12.13 -21.72
CA ASP A 123 -8.75 12.47 -21.56
C ASP A 123 -7.93 11.16 -21.43
N LEU A 124 -7.84 10.45 -22.54
CA LEU A 124 -7.13 9.17 -22.64
C LEU A 124 -5.65 9.42 -22.87
N ARG A 125 -4.79 9.00 -21.94
CA ARG A 125 -3.34 9.25 -21.97
C ARG A 125 -2.55 7.99 -22.35
N MET A 126 -1.41 8.20 -23.02
CA MET A 126 -0.47 7.14 -23.36
C MET A 126 0.61 7.07 -22.27
N LEU A 127 0.78 5.90 -21.67
CA LEU A 127 1.84 5.66 -20.70
C LEU A 127 3.13 5.33 -21.43
N ASP A 128 4.18 6.10 -21.15
CA ASP A 128 5.55 5.72 -21.43
C ASP A 128 6.19 5.23 -20.12
N ALA A 129 6.43 3.92 -20.03
CA ALA A 129 6.99 3.30 -18.84
C ALA A 129 8.48 3.62 -18.62
N GLN A 130 9.19 4.08 -19.65
CA GLN A 130 10.59 4.51 -19.53
C GLN A 130 10.68 5.91 -18.93
N VAL A 131 9.75 6.80 -19.30
CA VAL A 131 9.65 8.15 -18.76
C VAL A 131 9.05 8.14 -17.35
N LEU A 132 8.11 7.25 -17.08
CA LEU A 132 7.41 7.10 -15.80
C LEU A 132 7.67 5.71 -15.21
N PRO A 133 8.87 5.42 -14.72
CA PRO A 133 9.20 4.11 -14.17
C PRO A 133 8.49 3.84 -12.84
N ARG A 134 8.26 4.86 -11.99
CA ARG A 134 7.64 4.70 -10.67
C ARG A 134 6.11 4.72 -10.78
N MET A 135 5.43 3.88 -10.00
CA MET A 135 3.97 3.82 -9.95
C MET A 135 3.36 5.14 -9.45
N VAL A 136 3.98 5.76 -8.44
CA VAL A 136 3.55 7.07 -7.91
C VAL A 136 3.55 8.15 -9.01
N ASP A 137 4.56 8.19 -9.87
CA ASP A 137 4.64 9.15 -10.98
C ASP A 137 3.54 8.90 -12.01
N ARG A 138 3.20 7.63 -12.25
CA ARG A 138 2.07 7.26 -13.13
C ARG A 138 0.75 7.76 -12.57
N PHE A 139 0.54 7.70 -11.26
CA PHE A 139 -0.64 8.27 -10.63
C PHE A 139 -0.63 9.79 -10.72
N MET A 140 0.45 10.44 -10.30
CA MET A 140 0.61 11.89 -10.36
C MET A 140 0.38 12.45 -11.76
N ALA A 141 0.93 11.80 -12.79
CA ALA A 141 0.80 12.25 -14.17
C ALA A 141 -0.65 12.30 -14.67
N LEU A 142 -1.60 11.59 -14.03
CA LEU A 142 -3.02 11.69 -14.38
C LEU A 142 -3.67 12.99 -13.87
N ALA A 143 -3.13 13.61 -12.82
CA ALA A 143 -3.62 14.88 -12.27
C ALA A 143 -2.98 16.09 -12.96
N VAL A 144 -1.75 15.95 -13.44
CA VAL A 144 -0.99 17.03 -14.08
C VAL A 144 -1.52 17.31 -15.49
N PRO A 145 -1.64 18.57 -15.95
CA PRO A 145 -2.01 18.89 -17.32
C PRO A 145 -1.10 18.22 -18.36
N ARG A 146 -1.65 17.82 -19.50
CA ARG A 146 -0.85 17.22 -20.57
C ARG A 146 0.33 18.14 -20.94
N ARG A 147 1.52 17.58 -21.13
CA ARG A 147 2.74 18.28 -21.51
C ARG A 147 3.33 19.22 -20.42
N ALA A 148 2.71 19.34 -19.26
CA ALA A 148 3.34 20.02 -18.15
C ALA A 148 4.39 19.10 -17.51
N ALA A 149 5.44 19.72 -16.92
CA ALA A 149 6.43 18.99 -16.15
C ALA A 149 5.75 18.29 -14.96
N LEU A 150 6.12 17.03 -14.71
CA LEU A 150 5.63 16.29 -13.56
C LEU A 150 6.34 16.82 -12.30
N PRO A 151 5.61 17.35 -11.31
CA PRO A 151 6.22 17.73 -10.05
C PRO A 151 6.69 16.50 -9.28
N GLU A 152 7.66 16.67 -8.40
CA GLU A 152 8.12 15.61 -7.52
C GLU A 152 6.97 15.15 -6.58
N ALA A 153 6.77 13.85 -6.51
CA ALA A 153 5.76 13.27 -5.65
C ALA A 153 6.17 13.41 -4.17
N GLN A 154 5.36 14.08 -3.38
CA GLN A 154 5.56 14.13 -1.94
C GLN A 154 5.33 12.75 -1.32
N PRO A 155 6.09 12.36 -0.28
CA PRO A 155 5.83 11.10 0.41
C PRO A 155 4.38 11.03 0.94
N PRO A 156 3.69 9.89 0.79
CA PRO A 156 2.37 9.68 1.36
C PRO A 156 2.39 9.85 2.88
N ARG A 157 1.27 10.31 3.44
CA ARG A 157 1.10 10.45 4.90
C ARG A 157 -0.28 9.95 5.32
N LEU A 158 -0.29 8.98 6.22
CA LEU A 158 -1.51 8.48 6.84
C LEU A 158 -1.62 8.99 8.26
N GLN A 159 -2.84 9.33 8.68
CA GLN A 159 -3.12 9.74 10.05
C GLN A 159 -3.35 8.53 10.95
N VAL A 160 -2.83 8.61 12.18
CA VAL A 160 -3.11 7.65 13.25
C VAL A 160 -4.43 8.05 13.92
N ASP A 161 -5.29 7.07 14.19
CA ASP A 161 -6.42 7.24 15.11
C ASP A 161 -5.97 6.81 16.52
N ALA A 162 -5.62 7.79 17.33
CA ALA A 162 -5.10 7.54 18.66
C ALA A 162 -6.11 6.80 19.57
N ALA A 163 -7.42 7.05 19.39
CA ALA A 163 -8.46 6.39 20.17
C ALA A 163 -8.57 4.91 19.79
N LEU A 164 -8.60 4.60 18.49
CA LEU A 164 -8.61 3.23 18.00
C LEU A 164 -7.31 2.50 18.36
N LEU A 165 -6.16 3.17 18.30
CA LEU A 165 -4.87 2.59 18.72
C LEU A 165 -4.92 2.15 20.18
N GLN A 166 -5.32 3.05 21.08
CA GLN A 166 -5.40 2.72 22.51
C GLN A 166 -6.38 1.57 22.79
N GLN A 167 -7.55 1.61 22.17
CA GLN A 167 -8.51 0.51 22.26
C GLN A 167 -7.91 -0.81 21.77
N THR A 168 -7.21 -0.81 20.63
CA THR A 168 -6.60 -2.01 20.05
C THR A 168 -5.50 -2.58 20.93
N LEU A 169 -4.66 -1.72 21.51
CA LEU A 169 -3.61 -2.15 22.44
C LEU A 169 -4.20 -2.85 23.68
N LEU A 170 -5.29 -2.31 24.22
CA LEU A 170 -6.00 -2.92 25.36
C LEU A 170 -6.67 -4.25 24.96
N GLU A 171 -7.40 -4.29 23.83
CA GLU A 171 -8.08 -5.49 23.35
C GLU A 171 -7.13 -6.67 23.10
N LEU A 172 -5.94 -6.37 22.58
CA LEU A 172 -4.93 -7.37 22.26
C LEU A 172 -3.91 -7.60 23.40
N ASN A 173 -4.08 -6.90 24.52
CA ASN A 173 -3.17 -6.92 25.67
C ASN A 173 -1.71 -6.69 25.25
N LEU A 174 -1.48 -5.65 24.44
CA LEU A 174 -0.17 -5.29 23.93
C LEU A 174 0.44 -4.18 24.77
N ASP A 175 1.65 -4.42 25.26
CA ASP A 175 2.53 -3.40 25.80
C ASP A 175 3.52 -2.97 24.70
N HIS A 176 3.72 -1.67 24.53
CA HIS A 176 4.67 -1.09 23.58
C HIS A 176 5.70 -0.18 24.26
N GLN A 177 5.86 -0.34 25.56
CA GLN A 177 6.90 0.35 26.32
C GLN A 177 8.25 -0.33 26.11
N GLY A 178 9.19 0.39 25.54
CA GLY A 178 10.53 -0.11 25.21
C GLY A 178 10.73 -0.35 23.71
N PRO A 179 11.90 -0.87 23.34
CA PRO A 179 12.25 -1.02 21.92
C PRO A 179 11.40 -2.10 21.25
N LEU A 180 10.70 -1.71 20.17
CA LEU A 180 9.72 -2.54 19.48
C LEU A 180 10.03 -2.63 17.99
N ILE A 181 9.99 -3.84 17.45
CA ILE A 181 10.16 -4.11 16.02
C ILE A 181 8.94 -4.84 15.46
N ALA A 182 8.42 -4.37 14.33
CA ALA A 182 7.39 -5.07 13.59
C ALA A 182 7.99 -5.85 12.42
N LEU A 183 7.60 -7.11 12.30
CA LEU A 183 7.90 -7.99 11.17
C LEU A 183 6.65 -8.20 10.33
N CYS A 184 6.71 -7.88 9.03
CA CYS A 184 5.61 -8.03 8.08
C CYS A 184 5.97 -9.10 7.03
N PRO A 185 5.81 -10.39 7.34
CA PRO A 185 6.27 -11.49 6.50
C PRO A 185 5.34 -11.80 5.32
N GLY A 186 4.15 -11.20 5.28
CA GLY A 186 3.17 -11.41 4.24
C GLY A 186 3.55 -10.82 2.89
N ALA A 187 3.05 -11.42 1.81
CA ALA A 187 3.11 -10.90 0.45
C ALA A 187 1.95 -11.44 -0.39
N GLU A 188 0.91 -10.64 -0.56
CA GLU A 188 -0.31 -11.04 -1.28
C GLU A 188 -0.09 -11.32 -2.77
N PHE A 189 0.93 -10.70 -3.37
CA PHE A 189 1.25 -10.90 -4.78
C PHE A 189 1.63 -12.37 -5.09
N GLY A 190 2.40 -13.02 -4.20
CA GLY A 190 2.84 -14.40 -4.37
C GLY A 190 4.09 -14.73 -3.56
N SER A 191 4.41 -16.02 -3.47
CA SER A 191 5.53 -16.55 -2.69
C SER A 191 6.90 -16.02 -3.13
N SER A 192 7.03 -15.58 -4.37
CA SER A 192 8.29 -15.03 -4.89
C SER A 192 8.75 -13.74 -4.19
N LYS A 193 7.86 -13.02 -3.49
CA LYS A 193 8.18 -11.84 -2.69
C LYS A 193 8.45 -12.17 -1.22
N GLN A 194 8.18 -13.39 -0.79
CA GLN A 194 8.27 -13.75 0.63
C GLN A 194 9.70 -14.09 1.02
N TRP A 195 10.22 -13.35 1.96
CA TRP A 195 11.44 -13.75 2.64
C TRP A 195 11.14 -14.99 3.47
N PRO A 196 12.03 -16.00 3.49
CA PRO A 196 11.76 -17.29 4.13
C PRO A 196 11.36 -17.16 5.60
N ALA A 197 10.39 -17.95 6.05
CA ALA A 197 9.96 -17.96 7.45
C ALA A 197 11.11 -18.20 8.42
N ARG A 198 12.08 -19.10 8.06
CA ARG A 198 13.28 -19.37 8.85
C ARG A 198 14.18 -18.15 9.04
N HIS A 199 14.23 -17.23 8.05
CA HIS A 199 14.98 -15.99 8.17
C HIS A 199 14.30 -15.01 9.10
N PHE A 200 12.96 -14.85 8.98
CA PHE A 200 12.18 -14.07 9.95
C PHE A 200 12.29 -14.64 11.36
N SER A 201 12.24 -15.97 11.52
CA SER A 201 12.41 -16.63 12.83
C SER A 201 13.77 -16.36 13.43
N ASN A 202 14.83 -16.48 12.64
CA ASN A 202 16.21 -16.21 13.10
C ASN A 202 16.38 -14.74 13.50
N LEU A 203 15.86 -13.81 12.68
CA LEU A 203 15.86 -12.38 12.99
C LEU A 203 15.10 -12.09 14.29
N ALA A 204 13.89 -12.65 14.44
CA ALA A 204 13.06 -12.45 15.63
C ALA A 204 13.77 -12.95 16.89
N GLN A 205 14.41 -14.13 16.85
CA GLN A 205 15.17 -14.68 17.99
C GLN A 205 16.31 -13.74 18.40
N GLN A 206 17.11 -13.25 17.45
CA GLN A 206 18.22 -12.34 17.73
C GLN A 206 17.72 -11.04 18.36
N LEU A 207 16.63 -10.46 17.84
CA LEU A 207 16.03 -9.23 18.37
C LEU A 207 15.51 -9.43 19.80
N LEU A 208 14.80 -10.53 20.05
CA LEU A 208 14.27 -10.87 21.38
C LEU A 208 15.40 -11.09 22.40
N GLN A 209 16.51 -11.73 22.00
CA GLN A 209 17.70 -11.92 22.83
C GLN A 209 18.37 -10.59 23.21
N GLN A 210 18.27 -9.59 22.34
CA GLN A 210 18.76 -8.23 22.56
C GLN A 210 17.77 -7.35 23.35
N GLY A 211 16.63 -7.91 23.77
CA GLY A 211 15.66 -7.22 24.63
C GLY A 211 14.52 -6.52 23.91
N TYR A 212 14.49 -6.55 22.58
CA TYR A 212 13.37 -5.99 21.79
C TYR A 212 12.08 -6.77 22.04
N GLN A 213 10.96 -6.09 21.88
CA GLN A 213 9.68 -6.72 21.62
C GLN A 213 9.51 -6.92 20.11
N VAL A 214 8.82 -7.98 19.72
CA VAL A 214 8.59 -8.29 18.30
C VAL A 214 7.09 -8.48 18.05
N TRP A 215 6.54 -7.72 17.11
CA TRP A 215 5.19 -7.91 16.60
C TRP A 215 5.23 -8.48 15.20
N ILE A 216 4.54 -9.59 14.95
CA ILE A 216 4.41 -10.21 13.62
C ILE A 216 3.07 -9.76 13.04
N MET A 217 3.12 -8.86 12.06
CA MET A 217 1.97 -8.24 11.42
C MET A 217 1.60 -8.98 10.15
N GLY A 218 0.30 -9.07 9.87
CA GLY A 218 -0.17 -9.70 8.64
C GLY A 218 -1.69 -9.88 8.60
N SER A 219 -2.19 -10.25 7.44
CA SER A 219 -3.59 -10.64 7.22
C SER A 219 -3.86 -12.06 7.74
N ALA A 220 -5.11 -12.51 7.67
CA ALA A 220 -5.45 -13.91 7.96
C ALA A 220 -4.76 -14.92 7.01
N ALA A 221 -4.46 -14.51 5.77
CA ALA A 221 -3.70 -15.34 4.84
C ALA A 221 -2.24 -15.55 5.29
N ASP A 222 -1.70 -14.65 6.11
CA ASP A 222 -0.33 -14.69 6.61
C ASP A 222 -0.21 -15.44 7.95
N ALA A 223 -1.32 -15.94 8.50
CA ALA A 223 -1.34 -16.64 9.80
C ALA A 223 -0.42 -17.87 9.82
N GLY A 224 -0.33 -18.61 8.71
CA GLY A 224 0.53 -19.79 8.60
C GLY A 224 2.01 -19.46 8.71
N ILE A 225 2.50 -18.43 8.02
CA ILE A 225 3.90 -18.00 8.13
C ILE A 225 4.18 -17.41 9.50
N ALA A 226 3.24 -16.65 10.08
CA ALA A 226 3.38 -16.10 11.42
C ALA A 226 3.46 -17.21 12.49
N GLN A 227 2.68 -18.28 12.34
CA GLN A 227 2.74 -19.45 13.22
C GLN A 227 4.10 -20.14 13.13
N MET A 228 4.64 -20.38 11.93
CA MET A 228 5.96 -20.96 11.74
C MET A 228 7.06 -20.13 12.44
N ILE A 229 6.95 -18.80 12.37
CA ILE A 229 7.88 -17.90 13.08
C ILE A 229 7.74 -18.08 14.59
N MET A 230 6.50 -18.06 15.12
CA MET A 230 6.24 -18.22 16.56
C MET A 230 6.70 -19.56 17.13
N GLU A 231 6.51 -20.64 16.39
CA GLU A 231 6.93 -21.99 16.81
C GLU A 231 8.45 -22.10 16.94
N ALA A 232 9.19 -21.36 16.12
CA ALA A 232 10.65 -21.32 16.20
C ALA A 232 11.19 -20.50 17.38
N ILE A 233 10.36 -19.64 18.03
CA ILE A 233 10.80 -18.83 19.16
C ILE A 233 10.90 -19.68 20.43
N PRO A 234 12.07 -19.71 21.13
CA PRO A 234 12.22 -20.39 22.40
C PRO A 234 11.22 -19.89 23.46
N ASP A 235 10.73 -20.78 24.33
CA ASP A 235 9.68 -20.48 25.31
C ASP A 235 10.00 -19.29 26.20
N HIS A 236 11.24 -19.18 26.66
CA HIS A 236 11.69 -18.08 27.53
C HIS A 236 11.68 -16.69 26.83
N LEU A 237 11.59 -16.63 25.51
CA LEU A 237 11.51 -15.39 24.73
C LEU A 237 10.08 -15.07 24.25
N ARG A 238 9.15 -16.04 24.29
CA ARG A 238 7.79 -15.91 23.73
C ARG A 238 6.99 -14.77 24.34
N ALA A 239 7.20 -14.44 25.60
CA ALA A 239 6.45 -13.38 26.28
C ALA A 239 6.58 -12.00 25.60
N LYS A 240 7.67 -11.78 24.86
CA LYS A 240 7.93 -10.53 24.13
C LYS A 240 7.67 -10.62 22.62
N CYS A 241 7.12 -11.74 22.14
CA CYS A 241 6.82 -11.94 20.73
C CYS A 241 5.31 -12.15 20.52
N HIS A 242 4.66 -11.25 19.81
CA HIS A 242 3.22 -11.28 19.59
C HIS A 242 2.87 -11.47 18.12
N SER A 243 2.17 -12.55 17.80
CA SER A 243 1.58 -12.73 16.48
C SER A 243 0.24 -12.00 16.40
N LEU A 244 0.17 -10.98 15.55
CA LEU A 244 -1.00 -10.17 15.25
C LEU A 244 -1.61 -10.53 13.88
N ALA A 245 -0.98 -11.43 13.14
CA ALA A 245 -1.46 -11.89 11.83
C ALA A 245 -2.84 -12.52 11.95
N GLY A 246 -3.80 -11.99 11.20
CA GLY A 246 -5.21 -12.40 11.23
C GLY A 246 -5.99 -11.99 12.49
N LYS A 247 -5.38 -11.30 13.44
CA LYS A 247 -6.03 -10.83 14.68
C LYS A 247 -6.43 -9.37 14.64
N THR A 248 -6.02 -8.65 13.60
CA THR A 248 -6.31 -7.23 13.43
C THR A 248 -7.06 -6.96 12.14
N ARG A 249 -7.96 -5.98 12.17
CA ARG A 249 -8.49 -5.37 10.95
C ARG A 249 -7.44 -4.43 10.37
N LEU A 250 -7.63 -4.02 9.11
CA LEU A 250 -6.68 -3.15 8.43
C LEU A 250 -6.54 -1.77 9.10
N ASP A 251 -7.63 -1.20 9.62
CA ASP A 251 -7.61 0.06 10.40
C ASP A 251 -6.74 -0.05 11.66
N GLN A 252 -6.89 -1.15 12.41
CA GLN A 252 -6.07 -1.45 13.58
C GLN A 252 -4.60 -1.67 13.21
N ALA A 253 -4.33 -2.41 12.11
CA ALA A 253 -2.96 -2.65 11.64
C ALA A 253 -2.26 -1.35 11.20
N ILE A 254 -2.97 -0.41 10.57
CA ILE A 254 -2.46 0.92 10.23
C ILE A 254 -1.98 1.63 11.50
N ASP A 255 -2.83 1.70 12.53
CA ASP A 255 -2.49 2.42 13.75
C ASP A 255 -1.38 1.72 14.55
N LEU A 256 -1.41 0.38 14.65
CA LEU A 256 -0.36 -0.39 15.32
C LEU A 256 1.01 -0.21 14.66
N LEU A 257 1.09 -0.02 13.34
CA LEU A 257 2.35 0.25 12.64
C LEU A 257 2.95 1.63 12.98
N SER A 258 2.26 2.48 13.73
CA SER A 258 2.83 3.71 14.27
C SER A 258 3.68 3.50 15.53
N CYS A 259 3.55 2.37 16.21
CA CYS A 259 4.26 2.08 17.47
C CYS A 259 5.73 1.64 17.28
N PRO A 260 6.08 0.73 16.33
CA PRO A 260 7.42 0.19 16.22
C PRO A 260 8.48 1.25 15.91
N ASP A 261 9.67 1.06 16.47
CA ASP A 261 10.85 1.86 16.13
C ASP A 261 11.42 1.45 14.77
N VAL A 262 11.30 0.16 14.45
CA VAL A 262 11.74 -0.42 13.18
C VAL A 262 10.65 -1.30 12.61
N VAL A 263 10.46 -1.23 11.31
CA VAL A 263 9.60 -2.17 10.56
C VAL A 263 10.46 -2.91 9.55
N VAL A 264 10.39 -4.24 9.56
CA VAL A 264 11.00 -5.12 8.54
C VAL A 264 9.88 -5.75 7.74
N SER A 265 9.82 -5.49 6.44
CA SER A 265 8.69 -5.90 5.60
C SER A 265 9.13 -6.40 4.24
N ASN A 266 8.51 -7.45 3.76
CA ASN A 266 8.51 -7.75 2.33
C ASN A 266 7.89 -6.58 1.54
N ASP A 267 8.16 -6.47 0.24
CA ASP A 267 7.44 -5.56 -0.68
C ASP A 267 5.94 -5.89 -0.68
N SER A 268 5.18 -5.24 0.18
CA SER A 268 3.78 -5.51 0.48
C SER A 268 2.97 -4.24 0.79
N GLY A 269 1.66 -4.39 0.94
CA GLY A 269 0.79 -3.28 1.35
C GLY A 269 1.18 -2.68 2.70
N LEU A 270 1.58 -3.52 3.69
CA LEU A 270 2.00 -3.05 5.02
C LEU A 270 3.30 -2.26 4.98
N MET A 271 4.22 -2.58 4.05
CA MET A 271 5.43 -1.79 3.82
C MET A 271 5.08 -0.35 3.44
N HIS A 272 4.14 -0.15 2.51
CA HIS A 272 3.71 1.18 2.10
C HIS A 272 2.95 1.92 3.19
N ILE A 273 2.15 1.21 3.99
CA ILE A 273 1.49 1.78 5.18
C ILE A 273 2.55 2.24 6.19
N ALA A 274 3.54 1.40 6.52
CA ALA A 274 4.62 1.76 7.45
C ALA A 274 5.39 3.00 6.97
N ALA A 275 5.72 3.07 5.68
CA ALA A 275 6.35 4.23 5.05
C ALA A 275 5.51 5.52 5.19
N ALA A 276 4.17 5.40 5.14
CA ALA A 276 3.27 6.55 5.17
C ALA A 276 2.87 6.99 6.58
N ILE A 277 2.80 6.06 7.54
CA ILE A 277 2.36 6.37 8.90
C ILE A 277 3.48 6.95 9.76
N ARG A 278 4.71 6.49 9.58
CA ARG A 278 5.91 6.94 10.31
C ARG A 278 7.10 7.05 9.35
N PRO A 279 7.12 8.04 8.46
CA PRO A 279 8.17 8.21 7.47
C PRO A 279 9.55 8.52 8.07
N ASP A 280 9.59 8.92 9.33
CA ASP A 280 10.77 9.20 10.15
C ASP A 280 11.36 7.95 10.84
N ARG A 281 10.65 6.83 10.86
CA ARG A 281 11.10 5.58 11.50
C ARG A 281 11.77 4.66 10.48
N LEU A 282 12.73 3.88 10.97
CA LEU A 282 13.47 2.93 10.15
C LEU A 282 12.54 1.88 9.54
N LEU A 283 12.49 1.84 8.21
CA LEU A 283 11.79 0.82 7.44
C LEU A 283 12.79 0.04 6.59
N LEU A 284 12.92 -1.25 6.85
CA LEU A 284 13.74 -2.17 6.07
C LEU A 284 12.84 -2.93 5.09
N ALA A 285 12.90 -2.57 3.83
CA ALA A 285 12.05 -3.12 2.77
C ALA A 285 12.82 -4.20 2.00
N LEU A 286 12.33 -5.44 2.08
CA LEU A 286 12.95 -6.62 1.47
C LEU A 286 12.40 -6.83 0.07
N TYR A 287 13.26 -6.76 -0.94
CA TYR A 287 12.89 -6.91 -2.35
C TYR A 287 13.55 -8.14 -2.97
N GLY A 288 12.73 -8.93 -3.66
CA GLY A 288 13.18 -10.08 -4.43
C GLY A 288 12.72 -10.02 -5.87
N SER A 289 11.55 -10.60 -6.18
CA SER A 289 11.01 -10.73 -7.53
C SER A 289 10.50 -9.43 -8.16
N THR A 290 10.41 -8.35 -7.41
CA THR A 290 9.88 -7.05 -7.84
C THR A 290 10.95 -5.95 -7.80
N SER A 291 10.62 -4.80 -8.39
CA SER A 291 11.56 -3.68 -8.53
C SER A 291 11.27 -2.58 -7.52
N PRO A 292 12.25 -2.22 -6.67
CA PRO A 292 12.12 -1.05 -5.81
C PRO A 292 12.10 0.28 -6.59
N VAL A 293 12.50 0.27 -7.86
CA VAL A 293 12.31 1.43 -8.74
C VAL A 293 10.84 1.58 -9.08
N PHE A 294 10.11 0.48 -9.27
CA PHE A 294 8.69 0.52 -9.67
C PHE A 294 7.76 0.91 -8.53
N THR A 295 7.92 0.28 -7.37
CA THR A 295 7.07 0.50 -6.17
C THR A 295 7.92 0.79 -4.94
N PRO A 296 8.69 1.91 -4.91
CA PRO A 296 9.54 2.23 -3.77
C PRO A 296 8.72 2.52 -2.50
N PRO A 297 9.24 2.20 -1.31
CA PRO A 297 8.73 2.76 -0.07
C PRO A 297 9.06 4.26 -0.06
N LEU A 298 8.01 5.11 -0.08
CA LEU A 298 8.18 6.55 -0.20
C LEU A 298 8.35 7.18 1.20
N ALA A 299 9.46 6.91 1.85
CA ALA A 299 9.82 7.48 3.16
C ALA A 299 11.32 7.76 3.23
N PRO A 300 11.76 8.89 3.84
CA PRO A 300 13.17 9.22 3.97
C PRO A 300 13.99 8.20 4.74
N ALA A 301 13.40 7.56 5.76
CA ALA A 301 14.05 6.57 6.60
C ALA A 301 13.84 5.11 6.10
N ALA A 302 13.41 4.94 4.84
CA ALA A 302 13.28 3.61 4.26
C ALA A 302 14.57 3.17 3.56
N HIS A 303 14.99 1.94 3.88
CA HIS A 303 16.14 1.29 3.24
C HIS A 303 15.69 0.03 2.50
N ILE A 304 16.22 -0.12 1.29
CA ILE A 304 15.90 -1.24 0.40
C ILE A 304 17.00 -2.28 0.53
N LEU A 305 16.62 -3.48 0.93
CA LEU A 305 17.49 -4.63 1.00
C LEU A 305 17.15 -5.63 -0.11
N ARG A 306 18.11 -5.95 -0.94
CA ARG A 306 17.95 -6.91 -2.04
C ARG A 306 19.27 -7.56 -2.43
N ARG A 307 19.19 -8.73 -3.07
CA ARG A 307 20.30 -9.34 -3.78
C ARG A 307 20.22 -9.00 -5.27
N GLU A 308 21.31 -8.56 -5.84
CA GLU A 308 21.41 -8.29 -7.28
C GLU A 308 21.69 -9.59 -8.01
N LEU A 309 20.67 -10.09 -8.70
CA LEU A 309 20.75 -11.32 -9.50
C LEU A 309 20.28 -11.02 -10.92
N SER A 310 20.86 -11.72 -11.90
CA SER A 310 20.48 -11.56 -13.31
C SER A 310 19.02 -11.91 -13.59
N CYS A 311 18.39 -12.74 -12.75
CA CYS A 311 16.98 -13.12 -12.84
C CYS A 311 16.02 -12.19 -12.07
N SER A 312 16.52 -11.18 -11.34
CA SER A 312 15.72 -10.24 -10.54
C SER A 312 15.87 -8.80 -11.05
N PRO A 313 14.76 -8.05 -11.20
CA PRO A 313 13.36 -8.40 -10.91
C PRO A 313 12.68 -9.20 -12.04
N CYS A 314 12.00 -10.30 -11.69
CA CYS A 314 11.30 -11.14 -12.69
C CYS A 314 9.78 -10.85 -12.77
N PHE A 315 9.19 -10.19 -11.79
CA PHE A 315 7.75 -9.88 -11.68
C PHE A 315 6.83 -11.13 -11.79
N LYS A 316 7.32 -12.30 -11.39
CA LYS A 316 6.53 -13.53 -11.34
C LYS A 316 5.97 -13.75 -9.94
N ARG A 317 4.81 -14.41 -9.85
CA ARG A 317 4.16 -14.73 -8.55
C ARG A 317 4.90 -15.85 -7.80
N GLU A 318 5.51 -16.75 -8.55
CA GLU A 318 6.33 -17.86 -8.07
C GLU A 318 7.69 -17.81 -8.76
N CYS A 319 8.72 -18.31 -8.11
CA CYS A 319 10.06 -18.33 -8.69
C CYS A 319 10.10 -19.29 -9.90
N PRO A 320 10.28 -18.80 -11.13
CA PRO A 320 10.28 -19.65 -12.30
C PRO A 320 11.49 -20.60 -12.39
N LEU A 321 12.56 -20.30 -11.64
CA LEU A 321 13.79 -21.10 -11.56
C LEU A 321 13.83 -22.03 -10.35
N GLY A 322 12.83 -21.96 -9.46
CA GLY A 322 12.70 -22.81 -8.29
C GLY A 322 13.66 -22.52 -7.13
N HIS A 323 14.77 -21.80 -7.36
CA HIS A 323 15.81 -21.61 -6.33
C HIS A 323 15.52 -20.47 -5.36
N HIS A 324 14.65 -19.51 -5.70
CA HIS A 324 14.24 -18.35 -4.88
C HIS A 324 15.42 -17.53 -4.29
N ALA A 325 16.59 -17.57 -4.92
CA ALA A 325 17.85 -17.02 -4.41
C ALA A 325 17.77 -15.53 -4.03
N CYS A 326 16.95 -14.73 -4.73
CA CYS A 326 16.78 -13.31 -4.43
C CYS A 326 16.27 -13.04 -3.00
N MET A 327 15.57 -13.99 -2.39
CA MET A 327 15.09 -13.92 -1.00
C MET A 327 15.87 -14.88 -0.10
N GLU A 328 16.30 -16.02 -0.61
CA GLU A 328 17.06 -17.03 0.14
C GLU A 328 18.45 -16.55 0.56
N GLU A 329 19.14 -15.81 -0.32
CA GLU A 329 20.49 -15.31 -0.08
C GLU A 329 20.52 -13.97 0.67
N LEU A 330 19.36 -13.31 0.85
CA LEU A 330 19.24 -12.18 1.74
C LEU A 330 19.16 -12.69 3.18
N MET A 331 20.24 -12.53 3.92
CA MET A 331 20.39 -13.19 5.22
C MET A 331 19.94 -12.29 6.40
N PRO A 332 19.54 -12.86 7.54
CA PRO A 332 19.17 -12.09 8.73
C PRO A 332 20.22 -11.08 9.19
N HIS A 333 21.52 -11.40 9.05
CA HIS A 333 22.60 -10.48 9.43
C HIS A 333 22.64 -9.22 8.53
N ASP A 334 22.19 -9.30 7.27
CA ASP A 334 22.08 -8.13 6.39
C ASP A 334 21.03 -7.13 6.94
N VAL A 335 19.96 -7.65 7.56
CA VAL A 335 18.91 -6.85 8.19
C VAL A 335 19.38 -6.30 9.53
N MET A 336 20.02 -7.14 10.36
CA MET A 336 20.54 -6.75 11.67
C MET A 336 21.57 -5.62 11.60
N ALA A 337 22.39 -5.57 10.56
CA ALA A 337 23.40 -4.53 10.35
C ALA A 337 22.81 -3.10 10.24
N TRP A 338 21.51 -2.97 9.93
CA TRP A 338 20.80 -1.69 9.87
C TRP A 338 20.11 -1.33 11.19
N ILE A 339 19.79 -2.32 12.02
CA ILE A 339 19.13 -2.11 13.30
C ILE A 339 20.16 -1.67 14.35
N HIS A 340 21.39 -2.14 14.20
CA HIS A 340 22.54 -1.80 15.04
C HIS A 340 23.71 -1.37 14.16
N PRO A 341 23.71 -0.13 13.65
CA PRO A 341 24.79 0.39 12.83
C PRO A 341 26.07 0.66 13.62
#